data_ad64d5c5f3cdf7fae81d85fa9138e648
#
_entry.id   ad64d5c5f3cdf7fae81d85fa9138e648
#
_cell.length_a   1.000
_cell.length_b   1.000
_cell.length_c   1.000
_cell.angle_alpha   90.00
_cell.angle_beta   90.00
_cell.angle_gamma   90.00
#
_symmetry.space_group_name_H-M   'P 1'
#
loop_
_entity.id
_entity.type
_entity.pdbx_description
1 polymer ?
#
loop_
_entity_poly.entity_id
_entity_poly.type
_entity_poly.pdbx_seq_one_letter_code
_entity_poly.pdbx_strand_id
1 'polypeptide(L)' 'MKIKTSLILTVAALALSGSALAEVKIALVAKSLGNGFFEAANVGAQEAAKELGDVKVIYTGPTTTTAEAQIEVLN' A
#
# COMPACT_ATOMS: atom_id res chain seq x y z
N MET A 1 -38.66 6.89 -18.85
CA MET A 1 -37.49 7.75 -18.89
C MET A 1 -36.98 8.15 -17.52
N LYS A 2 -37.86 8.54 -16.61
CA LYS A 2 -37.45 8.92 -15.24
C LYS A 2 -36.78 7.77 -14.48
N ILE A 3 -37.25 6.54 -14.71
CA ILE A 3 -36.67 5.33 -14.07
C ILE A 3 -35.23 5.11 -14.51
N LYS A 4 -34.90 5.32 -15.78
CA LYS A 4 -33.53 5.14 -16.29
C LYS A 4 -32.54 6.13 -15.66
N THR A 5 -32.97 7.36 -15.48
CA THR A 5 -32.15 8.39 -14.86
C THR A 5 -31.84 8.05 -13.41
N SER A 6 -32.81 7.55 -12.65
CA SER A 6 -32.61 7.13 -11.26
C SER A 6 -31.64 5.97 -11.15
N LEU A 7 -31.70 5.00 -12.05
CA LEU A 7 -30.78 3.86 -12.06
C LEU A 7 -29.32 4.30 -12.29
N ILE A 8 -29.11 5.23 -13.21
CA ILE A 8 -27.78 5.75 -13.52
C ILE A 8 -27.17 6.43 -12.30
N LEU A 9 -27.94 7.24 -11.59
CA LEU A 9 -27.48 7.92 -10.37
C LEU A 9 -27.09 6.92 -9.28
N THR A 10 -27.86 5.86 -9.11
CA THR A 10 -27.57 4.82 -8.12
C THR A 10 -26.23 4.13 -8.41
N VAL A 11 -25.98 3.77 -9.67
CA VAL A 11 -24.73 3.13 -10.07
C VAL A 11 -23.54 4.04 -9.80
N ALA A 12 -23.65 5.32 -10.13
CA ALA A 12 -22.57 6.29 -9.89
C ALA A 12 -22.24 6.43 -8.41
N ALA A 13 -23.24 6.44 -7.54
CA ALA A 13 -23.04 6.54 -6.11
C ALA A 13 -22.29 5.32 -5.55
N LEU A 14 -22.63 4.11 -6.01
CA LEU A 14 -21.96 2.90 -5.59
C LEU A 14 -20.49 2.88 -6.02
N ALA A 15 -20.20 3.33 -7.24
CA ALA A 15 -18.83 3.40 -7.74
C ALA A 15 -17.97 4.34 -6.90
N LEU A 16 -18.50 5.50 -6.54
CA LEU A 16 -17.78 6.46 -5.70
C LEU A 16 -17.52 5.91 -4.30
N SER A 17 -18.49 5.24 -3.70
CA SER A 17 -18.32 4.62 -2.38
C SER A 17 -17.25 3.53 -2.40
N GLY A 18 -17.22 2.69 -3.42
CA GLY A 18 -16.20 1.66 -3.57
C GLY A 18 -14.80 2.22 -3.70
N SER A 19 -14.63 3.29 -4.50
CA SER A 19 -13.32 3.94 -4.69
C SER A 19 -12.77 4.54 -3.41
N ALA A 20 -13.61 5.12 -2.55
CA ALA A 20 -13.19 5.77 -1.33
C ALA A 20 -12.60 4.82 -0.29
N LEU A 21 -12.85 3.50 -0.41
CA LEU A 21 -12.44 2.50 0.56
C LEU A 21 -11.25 1.65 0.11
N ALA A 22 -10.57 2.04 -0.97
CA ALA A 22 -9.63 1.15 -1.67
C ALA A 22 -8.15 1.36 -1.34
N GLU A 23 -7.80 2.05 -0.25
CA GLU A 23 -6.39 2.20 0.11
C GLU A 23 -5.81 0.89 0.65
N VAL A 24 -4.70 0.44 0.06
CA VAL A 24 -3.97 -0.75 0.47
C VAL A 24 -2.67 -0.33 1.13
N LYS A 25 -2.39 -0.89 2.31
CA LYS A 25 -1.13 -0.65 3.02
C LYS A 25 -0.27 -1.90 2.95
N ILE A 26 0.98 -1.74 2.53
CA ILE A 26 1.92 -2.84 2.40
C ILE A 26 3.14 -2.54 3.27
N ALA A 27 3.50 -3.48 4.14
CA ALA A 27 4.73 -3.38 4.91
C ALA A 27 5.86 -4.05 4.13
N LEU A 28 6.89 -3.29 3.80
CA LEU A 28 8.11 -3.81 3.19
C LEU A 28 9.15 -3.93 4.31
N VAL A 29 9.38 -5.15 4.77
CA VAL A 29 10.26 -5.40 5.90
C VAL A 29 11.60 -5.91 5.38
N ALA A 30 12.63 -5.08 5.49
CA ALA A 30 13.98 -5.45 5.08
C ALA A 30 14.65 -6.34 6.11
N LYS A 31 15.61 -7.14 5.66
CA LYS A 31 16.44 -7.95 6.56
C LYS A 31 17.22 -7.07 7.55
N SER A 32 17.70 -5.93 7.08
CA SER A 32 18.30 -4.91 7.93
C SER A 32 18.25 -3.56 7.22
N LEU A 33 18.10 -2.51 7.98
CA LEU A 33 18.14 -1.14 7.46
C LEU A 33 19.57 -0.71 7.17
N GLY A 34 19.73 0.26 6.29
CA GLY A 34 21.04 0.81 5.95
C GLY A 34 21.80 0.04 4.88
N ASN A 35 21.23 -1.01 4.33
CA ASN A 35 21.83 -1.78 3.24
C ASN A 35 21.35 -1.23 1.90
N GLY A 36 22.29 -0.87 1.02
CA GLY A 36 21.95 -0.27 -0.28
C GLY A 36 21.02 -1.09 -1.15
N PHE A 37 21.13 -2.42 -1.09
CA PHE A 37 20.23 -3.30 -1.83
C PHE A 37 18.76 -3.12 -1.40
N PHE A 38 18.53 -3.10 -0.10
CA PHE A 38 17.17 -2.94 0.42
C PHE A 38 16.66 -1.51 0.26
N GLU A 39 17.54 -0.53 0.33
CA GLU A 39 17.16 0.86 0.06
C GLU A 39 16.70 1.03 -1.39
N ALA A 40 17.40 0.40 -2.34
CA ALA A 40 16.99 0.42 -3.74
C ALA A 40 15.63 -0.26 -3.94
N ALA A 41 15.38 -1.37 -3.25
CA ALA A 41 14.10 -2.05 -3.29
C ALA A 41 12.98 -1.14 -2.77
N ASN A 42 13.23 -0.38 -1.71
CA ASN A 42 12.27 0.58 -1.19
C ASN A 42 11.94 1.67 -2.20
N VAL A 43 12.95 2.22 -2.88
CA VAL A 43 12.72 3.24 -3.92
C VAL A 43 11.78 2.70 -5.00
N GLY A 44 12.04 1.49 -5.49
CA GLY A 44 11.18 0.85 -6.49
C GLY A 44 9.76 0.64 -6.00
N ALA A 45 9.62 0.19 -4.75
CA ALA A 45 8.30 -0.03 -4.16
C ALA A 45 7.52 1.29 -4.00
N GLN A 46 8.19 2.36 -3.59
CA GLN A 46 7.55 3.68 -3.45
C GLN A 46 7.11 4.23 -4.81
N GLU A 47 7.91 4.05 -5.84
CA GLU A 47 7.54 4.47 -7.19
C GLU A 47 6.33 3.70 -7.71
N ALA A 48 6.30 2.39 -7.50
CA ALA A 48 5.16 1.57 -7.89
C ALA A 48 3.89 1.98 -7.16
N ALA A 49 4.00 2.24 -5.86
CA ALA A 49 2.86 2.69 -5.05
C ALA A 49 2.30 4.02 -5.57
N LYS A 50 3.19 4.92 -5.97
CA LYS A 50 2.80 6.23 -6.52
C LYS A 50 2.02 6.07 -7.84
N GLU A 51 2.46 5.16 -8.71
CA GLU A 51 1.78 4.88 -9.96
C GLU A 51 0.39 4.27 -9.74
N LEU A 52 0.28 3.36 -8.77
CA LEU A 52 -0.99 2.71 -8.45
C LEU A 52 -1.99 3.64 -7.77
N GLY A 53 -1.51 4.61 -7.02
CA GLY A 53 -2.34 5.64 -6.40
C GLY A 53 -2.99 5.26 -5.08
N ASP A 54 -3.50 4.04 -4.96
CA ASP A 54 -4.24 3.57 -3.78
C ASP A 54 -3.39 2.66 -2.88
N VAL A 55 -2.07 2.69 -3.04
CA VAL A 55 -1.15 1.82 -2.29
C VAL A 55 -0.21 2.68 -1.48
N LYS A 56 -0.06 2.35 -0.20
CA LYS A 56 0.92 2.96 0.68
C LYS A 56 1.92 1.89 1.11
N VAL A 57 3.21 2.13 0.87
CA VAL A 57 4.28 1.23 1.28
C VAL A 57 4.94 1.78 2.54
N ILE A 58 5.01 0.96 3.57
CA ILE A 58 5.68 1.28 4.83
C ILE A 58 6.99 0.50 4.85
N TYR A 59 8.11 1.19 4.71
CA TYR A 59 9.43 0.58 4.72
C TYR A 59 9.97 0.58 6.14
N THR A 60 10.30 -0.59 6.64
CA THR A 60 10.83 -0.76 7.99
C THR A 60 11.75 -1.98 8.04
N GLY A 61 12.42 -2.16 9.16
CA GLY A 61 13.31 -3.29 9.37
C GLY A 61 14.16 -3.10 10.60
N PRO A 62 14.87 -4.15 11.03
CA PRO A 62 15.80 -4.05 12.14
C PRO A 62 17.12 -3.43 11.70
N THR A 63 17.95 -3.07 12.65
CA THR A 63 19.32 -2.60 12.41
C THR A 63 20.35 -3.72 12.46
N THR A 64 19.94 -4.91 12.92
CA THR A 64 20.79 -6.10 12.96
C THR A 64 20.18 -7.21 12.09
N THR A 65 21.02 -8.06 11.52
CA THR A 65 20.59 -9.09 10.57
C THR A 65 20.27 -10.42 11.26
N THR A 66 19.39 -10.41 12.25
CA THR A 66 18.98 -11.62 12.96
C THR A 66 17.48 -11.85 12.79
N ALA A 67 17.06 -13.10 12.88
CA ALA A 67 15.64 -13.46 12.81
C ALA A 67 14.87 -12.84 13.98
N GLU A 68 15.45 -12.82 15.16
CA GLU A 68 14.85 -12.25 16.36
C GLU A 68 14.56 -10.76 16.19
N ALA A 69 15.53 -10.01 15.64
CA ALA A 69 15.36 -8.59 15.40
C ALA A 69 14.23 -8.31 14.40
N GLN A 70 14.12 -9.15 13.37
CA GLN A 70 13.06 -9.03 12.36
C GLN A 70 11.68 -9.34 12.95
N ILE A 71 11.61 -10.32 13.84
CA ILE A 71 10.36 -10.66 14.53
C ILE A 71 9.89 -9.49 15.40
N GLU A 72 10.80 -8.81 16.08
CA GLU A 72 10.46 -7.65 16.89
C GLU A 72 9.83 -6.52 16.06
N VAL A 73 10.30 -6.32 14.84
CA VAL A 73 9.74 -5.31 13.94
C VAL A 73 8.28 -5.62 13.61
N LEU A 74 7.95 -6.91 13.47
CA LEU A 74 6.59 -7.34 13.12
C LEU A 74 5.61 -7.26 14.29
N ASN A 75 6.11 -7.27 15.50
CA ASN A 75 5.29 -7.16 16.71
C ASN A 75 4.99 -5.70 17.04
#